data_030a22e366fe6749d049d61f1929e3db
#
_entry.id   030a22e366fe6749d049d61f1929e3db
#
_cell.length_a   1.000
_cell.length_b   1.000
_cell.length_c   1.000
_cell.angle_alpha   90.00
_cell.angle_beta   90.00
_cell.angle_gamma   90.00
#
_symmetry.space_group_name_H-M   'P 1'
#
loop_
_entity.id
_entity.type
_entity.pdbx_description
1 polymer ?
#
loop_
_entity_poly.entity_id
_entity_poly.type
_entity_poly.pdbx_seq_one_letter_code
_entity_poly.pdbx_strand_id
1 'polypeptide(L)'
;QGKLEEAIATYKKVLAIKPDYVDAYNNMGNALKEQGKLEEAIEAYNKALAIKPDYAEAKHNLTETLKIYSPKNNHRNPLIDLDNKIKAKHNKHALPEIDQELAAYTSNLLNELQSSDKNLSTEHLQIYRRNNVDLNCKRHMQIFKEKEIIPKFCFGCYKVQVDVTTVLDLIRLAALFYESEFESDLTRKCLVEVRPNIPGSYKGLIYCRGIDQAHSVKTQLDVQVRDIDKNLVTKIKKGCSEFPLAFPEYGKVAASEEDMMQFPQEWQALETEFDDKNLITPKTHSISSLKEFCLSDYLIIQKWIDYAKGIGDPTSELFCDLPVKYNEIMEVAKARIKQ
;
A
#
# COMPACT_ATOMS: atom_id res chain seq x y z
N GLN A 1 6.09 19.83 -15.72
CA GLN A 1 5.04 20.71 -15.17
C GLN A 1 4.22 21.35 -16.30
N GLY A 2 4.82 22.00 -17.32
CA GLY A 2 4.10 22.69 -18.39
C GLY A 2 3.06 21.83 -19.12
N LYS A 3 3.34 20.56 -19.38
CA LYS A 3 2.39 19.64 -20.02
C LYS A 3 1.13 19.37 -19.18
N LEU A 4 1.25 19.32 -17.84
CA LEU A 4 0.10 19.13 -16.97
C LEU A 4 -0.77 20.39 -16.90
N GLU A 5 -0.18 21.57 -16.92
CA GLU A 5 -0.91 22.85 -16.97
C GLU A 5 -1.69 23.00 -18.27
N GLU A 6 -1.06 22.64 -19.39
CA GLU A 6 -1.70 22.64 -20.71
C GLU A 6 -2.86 21.63 -20.77
N ALA A 7 -2.68 20.42 -20.21
CA ALA A 7 -3.72 19.41 -20.13
C ALA A 7 -4.92 19.92 -19.33
N ILE A 8 -4.70 20.51 -18.15
CA ILE A 8 -5.76 21.06 -17.30
C ILE A 8 -6.50 22.20 -18.03
N ALA A 9 -5.75 23.09 -18.70
CA ALA A 9 -6.37 24.17 -19.48
C ALA A 9 -7.23 23.63 -20.63
N THR A 10 -6.79 22.55 -21.27
CA THR A 10 -7.52 21.87 -22.34
C THR A 10 -8.81 21.24 -21.80
N TYR A 11 -8.75 20.51 -20.67
CA TYR A 11 -9.95 19.96 -20.05
C TYR A 11 -10.96 21.04 -19.65
N LYS A 12 -10.49 22.18 -19.10
CA LYS A 12 -11.37 23.32 -18.80
C LYS A 12 -12.09 23.85 -20.05
N LYS A 13 -11.41 23.94 -21.19
CA LYS A 13 -12.04 24.35 -22.48
C LYS A 13 -13.07 23.32 -22.96
N VAL A 14 -12.74 22.02 -22.86
CA VAL A 14 -13.65 20.92 -23.19
C VAL A 14 -14.91 21.00 -22.34
N LEU A 15 -14.75 21.17 -21.02
CA LEU A 15 -15.85 21.27 -20.07
C LEU A 15 -16.71 22.54 -20.23
N ALA A 16 -16.15 23.62 -20.76
CA ALA A 16 -16.92 24.80 -21.13
C ALA A 16 -17.86 24.54 -22.31
N ILE A 17 -17.47 23.64 -23.23
CA ILE A 17 -18.28 23.25 -24.42
C ILE A 17 -19.25 22.12 -24.05
N LYS A 18 -18.79 21.13 -23.26
CA LYS A 18 -19.55 19.96 -22.82
C LYS A 18 -19.44 19.79 -21.30
N PRO A 19 -20.32 20.46 -20.50
CA PRO A 19 -20.27 20.46 -19.03
C PRO A 19 -20.55 19.10 -18.37
N ASP A 20 -21.12 18.15 -19.10
CA ASP A 20 -21.46 16.80 -18.64
C ASP A 20 -20.44 15.73 -19.06
N TYR A 21 -19.24 16.13 -19.53
CA TYR A 21 -18.23 15.19 -19.98
C TYR A 21 -17.45 14.58 -18.82
N VAL A 22 -17.90 13.44 -18.35
CA VAL A 22 -17.41 12.72 -17.15
C VAL A 22 -15.91 12.43 -17.23
N ASP A 23 -15.42 11.91 -18.39
CA ASP A 23 -14.00 11.55 -18.56
C ASP A 23 -13.09 12.78 -18.48
N ALA A 24 -13.55 13.94 -18.93
CA ALA A 24 -12.76 15.18 -18.83
C ALA A 24 -12.59 15.61 -17.37
N TYR A 25 -13.61 15.47 -16.53
CA TYR A 25 -13.48 15.73 -15.10
C TYR A 25 -12.53 14.74 -14.42
N ASN A 26 -12.66 13.45 -14.69
CA ASN A 26 -11.79 12.43 -14.14
C ASN A 26 -10.31 12.66 -14.52
N ASN A 27 -10.05 12.91 -15.81
CA ASN A 27 -8.70 13.14 -16.32
C ASN A 27 -8.10 14.47 -15.83
N MET A 28 -8.92 15.50 -15.68
CA MET A 28 -8.51 16.75 -15.03
C MET A 28 -8.12 16.53 -13.59
N GLY A 29 -8.89 15.71 -12.85
CA GLY A 29 -8.57 15.30 -11.47
C GLY A 29 -7.21 14.59 -11.39
N ASN A 30 -6.91 13.68 -12.33
CA ASN A 30 -5.61 13.01 -12.40
C ASN A 30 -4.46 14.00 -12.62
N ALA A 31 -4.61 14.93 -13.55
CA ALA A 31 -3.60 15.95 -13.81
C ALA A 31 -3.38 16.91 -12.60
N LEU A 32 -4.46 17.28 -11.92
CA LEU A 32 -4.41 18.09 -10.68
C LEU A 32 -3.71 17.34 -9.53
N LYS A 33 -4.02 16.05 -9.36
CA LYS A 33 -3.36 15.18 -8.39
C LYS A 33 -1.86 15.08 -8.64
N GLU A 34 -1.44 14.91 -9.90
CA GLU A 34 -0.02 14.89 -10.28
C GLU A 34 0.68 16.23 -10.01
N GLN A 35 -0.05 17.36 -10.08
CA GLN A 35 0.46 18.67 -9.67
C GLN A 35 0.49 18.90 -8.15
N GLY A 36 -0.03 17.95 -7.34
CA GLY A 36 -0.19 18.11 -5.89
C GLY A 36 -1.37 18.97 -5.47
N LYS A 37 -2.25 19.38 -6.40
CA LYS A 37 -3.48 20.15 -6.13
C LYS A 37 -4.62 19.20 -5.72
N LEU A 38 -4.47 18.61 -4.51
CA LEU A 38 -5.29 17.46 -4.10
C LEU A 38 -6.75 17.83 -3.83
N GLU A 39 -7.01 19.03 -3.26
CA GLU A 39 -8.38 19.51 -3.04
C GLU A 39 -9.12 19.70 -4.36
N GLU A 40 -8.48 20.36 -5.34
CA GLU A 40 -9.04 20.57 -6.68
C GLU A 40 -9.24 19.22 -7.41
N ALA A 41 -8.36 18.25 -7.22
CA ALA A 41 -8.49 16.91 -7.78
C ALA A 41 -9.75 16.21 -7.25
N ILE A 42 -9.96 16.26 -5.93
CA ILE A 42 -11.16 15.70 -5.28
C ILE A 42 -12.43 16.37 -5.81
N GLU A 43 -12.42 17.70 -5.96
CA GLU A 43 -13.55 18.43 -6.54
C GLU A 43 -13.86 17.94 -7.98
N ALA A 44 -12.83 17.72 -8.80
CA ALA A 44 -13.00 17.22 -10.15
C ALA A 44 -13.59 15.80 -10.18
N TYR A 45 -13.08 14.88 -9.34
CA TYR A 45 -13.65 13.54 -9.23
C TYR A 45 -15.10 13.57 -8.72
N ASN A 46 -15.43 14.45 -7.78
CA ASN A 46 -16.80 14.62 -7.31
C ASN A 46 -17.76 15.09 -8.39
N LYS A 47 -17.31 16.01 -9.26
CA LYS A 47 -18.11 16.44 -10.43
C LYS A 47 -18.36 15.27 -11.39
N ALA A 48 -17.33 14.44 -11.65
CA ALA A 48 -17.49 13.24 -12.46
C ALA A 48 -18.54 12.29 -11.84
N LEU A 49 -18.46 12.05 -10.52
CA LEU A 49 -19.38 11.16 -9.80
C LEU A 49 -20.79 11.74 -9.62
N ALA A 50 -20.93 13.06 -9.59
CA ALA A 50 -22.25 13.70 -9.58
C ALA A 50 -23.01 13.49 -10.92
N ILE A 51 -22.27 13.43 -12.04
CA ILE A 51 -22.84 13.16 -13.36
C ILE A 51 -23.05 11.65 -13.56
N LYS A 52 -22.06 10.83 -13.18
CA LYS A 52 -22.10 9.38 -13.31
C LYS A 52 -21.69 8.70 -11.98
N PRO A 53 -22.66 8.41 -11.08
CA PRO A 53 -22.38 7.87 -9.74
C PRO A 53 -21.70 6.50 -9.73
N ASP A 54 -21.83 5.70 -10.79
CA ASP A 54 -21.23 4.38 -10.94
C ASP A 54 -19.88 4.38 -11.69
N TYR A 55 -19.29 5.56 -11.94
CA TYR A 55 -18.03 5.66 -12.67
C TYR A 55 -16.85 5.13 -11.83
N ALA A 56 -16.46 3.86 -12.09
CA ALA A 56 -15.48 3.12 -11.32
C ALA A 56 -14.10 3.81 -11.24
N GLU A 57 -13.62 4.41 -12.34
CA GLU A 57 -12.33 5.09 -12.38
C GLU A 57 -12.29 6.31 -11.46
N ALA A 58 -13.35 7.14 -11.47
CA ALA A 58 -13.39 8.30 -10.58
C ALA A 58 -13.50 7.90 -9.12
N LYS A 59 -14.26 6.83 -8.79
CA LYS A 59 -14.30 6.26 -7.44
C LYS A 59 -12.93 5.78 -7.01
N HIS A 60 -12.23 5.04 -7.85
CA HIS A 60 -10.87 4.57 -7.59
C HIS A 60 -9.92 5.75 -7.36
N ASN A 61 -9.90 6.73 -8.26
CA ASN A 61 -9.02 7.88 -8.18
C ASN A 61 -9.28 8.75 -6.95
N LEU A 62 -10.56 8.94 -6.59
CA LEU A 62 -10.96 9.61 -5.35
C LEU A 62 -10.44 8.84 -4.13
N THR A 63 -10.70 7.53 -4.05
CA THR A 63 -10.29 6.68 -2.94
C THR A 63 -8.76 6.68 -2.76
N GLU A 64 -8.00 6.61 -3.86
CA GLU A 64 -6.53 6.70 -3.83
C GLU A 64 -6.03 8.10 -3.43
N THR A 65 -6.81 9.15 -3.67
CA THR A 65 -6.47 10.50 -3.25
C THR A 65 -6.70 10.68 -1.74
N LEU A 66 -7.76 10.09 -1.19
CA LEU A 66 -8.07 10.11 0.24
C LEU A 66 -7.03 9.41 1.13
N LYS A 67 -6.19 8.53 0.56
CA LYS A 67 -5.02 7.93 1.26
C LYS A 67 -3.93 8.93 1.58
N ILE A 68 -3.84 10.01 0.83
CA ILE A 68 -2.76 11.00 0.91
C ILE A 68 -3.25 12.39 1.29
N TYR A 69 -4.57 12.58 1.36
CA TYR A 69 -5.14 13.88 1.66
C TYR A 69 -6.53 13.75 2.30
N SER A 70 -6.77 14.52 3.36
CA SER A 70 -8.09 14.70 3.95
C SER A 70 -8.68 16.03 3.46
N PRO A 71 -9.78 16.02 2.70
CA PRO A 71 -10.36 17.23 2.12
C PRO A 71 -10.80 18.21 3.22
N LYS A 72 -10.57 19.50 2.98
CA LYS A 72 -10.92 20.59 3.89
C LYS A 72 -12.34 21.12 3.62
N ASN A 73 -12.76 21.05 2.36
CA ASN A 73 -14.08 21.52 1.95
C ASN A 73 -15.13 20.44 2.18
N ASN A 74 -16.35 20.87 2.46
CA ASN A 74 -17.48 19.95 2.56
C ASN A 74 -17.92 19.52 1.14
N HIS A 75 -17.36 18.42 0.70
CA HIS A 75 -17.75 17.76 -0.54
C HIS A 75 -18.92 16.81 -0.22
N ARG A 76 -20.12 17.10 -0.67
CA ARG A 76 -21.30 16.23 -0.51
C ARG A 76 -21.11 14.93 -1.32
N ASN A 77 -20.30 14.01 -0.79
CA ASN A 77 -20.00 12.74 -1.42
C ASN A 77 -19.96 11.61 -0.38
N PRO A 78 -20.78 10.57 -0.53
CA PRO A 78 -20.88 9.47 0.44
C PRO A 78 -19.53 8.75 0.73
N LEU A 79 -18.64 8.67 -0.26
CA LEU A 79 -17.32 8.04 -0.06
C LEU A 79 -16.40 8.90 0.82
N ILE A 80 -16.47 10.21 0.69
CA ILE A 80 -15.72 11.14 1.56
C ILE A 80 -16.28 11.12 2.98
N ASP A 81 -17.61 11.11 3.13
CA ASP A 81 -18.27 11.04 4.43
C ASP A 81 -17.89 9.74 5.15
N LEU A 82 -17.86 8.62 4.43
CA LEU A 82 -17.47 7.33 4.97
C LEU A 82 -15.97 7.31 5.33
N ASP A 83 -15.08 7.84 4.49
CA ASP A 83 -13.65 7.96 4.77
C ASP A 83 -13.39 8.79 6.03
N ASN A 84 -14.04 9.95 6.15
CA ASN A 84 -13.96 10.81 7.35
C ASN A 84 -14.46 10.09 8.61
N LYS A 85 -15.50 9.27 8.50
CA LYS A 85 -16.02 8.48 9.60
C LYS A 85 -15.04 7.40 10.04
N ILE A 86 -14.40 6.70 9.09
CA ILE A 86 -13.37 5.72 9.37
C ILE A 86 -12.21 6.38 10.11
N LYS A 87 -11.67 7.48 9.59
CA LYS A 87 -10.57 8.24 10.19
C LYS A 87 -10.92 8.73 11.60
N ALA A 88 -12.11 9.29 11.79
CA ALA A 88 -12.57 9.78 13.09
C ALA A 88 -12.70 8.65 14.14
N LYS A 89 -13.09 7.44 13.74
CA LYS A 89 -13.18 6.29 14.64
C LYS A 89 -11.80 5.83 15.11
N HIS A 90 -10.83 5.75 14.19
CA HIS A 90 -9.46 5.34 14.53
C HIS A 90 -8.70 6.38 15.37
N ASN A 91 -8.94 7.67 15.12
CA ASN A 91 -8.30 8.75 15.89
C ASN A 91 -8.82 8.86 17.33
N LYS A 92 -9.98 8.28 17.64
CA LYS A 92 -10.59 8.36 18.97
C LYS A 92 -10.39 7.11 19.83
N HIS A 93 -10.15 5.97 19.23
CA HIS A 93 -10.08 4.70 19.95
C HIS A 93 -9.02 3.80 19.31
N ALA A 94 -8.15 3.23 20.15
CA ALA A 94 -7.34 2.10 19.77
C ALA A 94 -8.24 0.95 19.27
N LEU A 95 -7.70 0.08 18.43
CA LEU A 95 -8.43 -1.11 18.01
C LEU A 95 -8.76 -2.00 19.23
N PRO A 96 -9.93 -2.68 19.24
CA PRO A 96 -10.24 -3.64 20.30
C PRO A 96 -9.16 -4.72 20.45
N GLU A 97 -8.81 -5.02 21.70
CA GLU A 97 -7.82 -6.06 22.01
C GLU A 97 -8.42 -7.47 21.89
N ILE A 98 -9.72 -7.62 22.19
CA ILE A 98 -10.42 -8.90 22.13
C ILE A 98 -10.78 -9.23 20.68
N ASP A 99 -10.48 -10.46 20.25
CA ASP A 99 -10.68 -10.90 18.85
C ASP A 99 -12.11 -10.73 18.35
N GLN A 100 -13.10 -11.12 19.18
CA GLN A 100 -14.51 -11.00 18.83
C GLN A 100 -14.94 -9.53 18.64
N GLU A 101 -14.42 -8.65 19.49
CA GLU A 101 -14.73 -7.22 19.41
C GLU A 101 -14.08 -6.57 18.20
N LEU A 102 -12.82 -6.94 17.91
CA LEU A 102 -12.11 -6.46 16.70
C LEU A 102 -12.80 -6.95 15.43
N ALA A 103 -13.21 -8.22 15.39
CA ALA A 103 -13.93 -8.77 14.26
C ALA A 103 -15.29 -8.07 14.06
N ALA A 104 -16.06 -7.87 15.14
CA ALA A 104 -17.34 -7.16 15.09
C ALA A 104 -17.17 -5.69 14.66
N TYR A 105 -16.17 -5.00 15.21
CA TYR A 105 -15.82 -3.63 14.81
C TYR A 105 -15.50 -3.53 13.32
N THR A 106 -14.64 -4.43 12.83
CA THR A 106 -14.24 -4.49 11.43
C THR A 106 -15.42 -4.83 10.52
N SER A 107 -16.25 -5.82 10.90
CA SER A 107 -17.43 -6.23 10.16
C SER A 107 -18.45 -5.10 10.03
N ASN A 108 -18.69 -4.33 11.11
CA ASN A 108 -19.59 -3.20 11.07
C ASN A 108 -19.15 -2.13 10.06
N LEU A 109 -17.85 -1.82 9.99
CA LEU A 109 -17.32 -0.87 9.01
C LEU A 109 -17.43 -1.39 7.59
N LEU A 110 -17.13 -2.68 7.37
CA LEU A 110 -17.23 -3.32 6.05
C LEU A 110 -18.69 -3.40 5.56
N ASN A 111 -19.63 -3.71 6.43
CA ASN A 111 -21.07 -3.72 6.12
C ASN A 111 -21.57 -2.32 5.76
N GLU A 112 -21.13 -1.29 6.49
CA GLU A 112 -21.46 0.09 6.17
C GLU A 112 -20.91 0.51 4.81
N LEU A 113 -19.66 0.12 4.51
CA LEU A 113 -19.02 0.35 3.22
C LEU A 113 -19.78 -0.33 2.08
N GLN A 114 -20.15 -1.61 2.23
CA GLN A 114 -20.91 -2.35 1.22
C GLN A 114 -22.33 -1.80 1.04
N SER A 115 -22.93 -1.28 2.11
CA SER A 115 -24.26 -0.64 2.05
C SER A 115 -24.21 0.70 1.32
N SER A 116 -23.10 1.45 1.46
CA SER A 116 -22.89 2.73 0.79
C SER A 116 -22.59 2.55 -0.68
N ASP A 117 -21.80 1.57 -1.06
CA ASP A 117 -21.45 1.26 -2.46
C ASP A 117 -21.01 -0.19 -2.65
N LYS A 118 -21.92 -1.03 -3.14
CA LYS A 118 -21.66 -2.46 -3.39
C LYS A 118 -20.58 -2.70 -4.46
N ASN A 119 -20.41 -1.77 -5.38
CA ASN A 119 -19.48 -1.91 -6.51
C ASN A 119 -18.09 -1.37 -6.20
N LEU A 120 -17.92 -0.69 -5.06
CA LEU A 120 -16.61 -0.18 -4.68
C LEU A 120 -15.65 -1.35 -4.42
N SER A 121 -14.53 -1.36 -5.12
CA SER A 121 -13.53 -2.42 -5.07
C SER A 121 -12.12 -1.87 -5.15
N THR A 122 -11.12 -2.72 -4.90
CA THR A 122 -9.71 -2.39 -5.05
C THR A 122 -8.96 -3.55 -5.71
N GLU A 123 -7.96 -3.21 -6.54
CA GLU A 123 -7.00 -4.18 -7.07
C GLU A 123 -5.89 -4.51 -6.06
N HIS A 124 -5.72 -3.68 -5.03
CA HIS A 124 -4.62 -3.82 -4.09
C HIS A 124 -4.84 -4.97 -3.08
N LEU A 125 -3.74 -5.63 -2.70
CA LEU A 125 -3.67 -6.67 -1.66
C LEU A 125 -2.85 -6.23 -0.45
N GLN A 126 -2.34 -5.01 -0.47
CA GLN A 126 -1.46 -4.50 0.56
C GLN A 126 -1.90 -3.10 1.01
N ILE A 127 -1.98 -2.91 2.31
CA ILE A 127 -1.98 -1.59 2.91
C ILE A 127 -0.56 -1.07 2.81
N TYR A 128 -0.39 0.04 2.08
CA TYR A 128 0.92 0.59 1.77
C TYR A 128 0.98 2.06 2.17
N ARG A 129 1.72 2.33 3.24
CA ARG A 129 2.01 3.67 3.70
C ARG A 129 3.37 4.12 3.16
N ARG A 130 3.34 5.17 2.36
CA ARG A 130 4.53 5.80 1.78
C ARG A 130 5.00 6.96 2.65
N ASN A 131 6.31 7.11 2.74
CA ASN A 131 6.93 8.37 3.10
C ASN A 131 7.11 9.25 1.83
N ASN A 132 7.80 10.38 1.97
CA ASN A 132 8.08 11.30 0.85
C ASN A 132 9.20 10.82 -0.09
N VAL A 133 9.75 9.62 0.11
CA VAL A 133 10.82 9.05 -0.71
C VAL A 133 10.25 8.03 -1.68
N ASP A 134 10.49 8.22 -2.96
CA ASP A 134 10.22 7.19 -3.96
C ASP A 134 11.36 6.19 -3.99
N LEU A 135 11.05 4.93 -3.65
CA LEU A 135 12.02 3.83 -3.69
C LEU A 135 12.36 3.40 -5.12
N ASN A 136 11.67 3.92 -6.14
CA ASN A 136 11.86 3.60 -7.56
C ASN A 136 11.87 2.09 -7.88
N CYS A 137 11.14 1.28 -7.10
CA CYS A 137 11.14 -0.18 -7.24
C CYS A 137 10.73 -0.65 -8.64
N LYS A 138 9.85 0.09 -9.34
CA LYS A 138 9.46 -0.24 -10.71
C LYS A 138 10.66 -0.16 -11.66
N ARG A 139 11.44 0.94 -11.61
CA ARG A 139 12.68 1.09 -12.37
C ARG A 139 13.66 -0.02 -12.02
N HIS A 140 13.89 -0.29 -10.75
CA HIS A 140 14.83 -1.31 -10.28
C HIS A 140 14.49 -2.71 -10.82
N MET A 141 13.22 -3.06 -10.85
CA MET A 141 12.75 -4.34 -11.42
C MET A 141 12.88 -4.39 -12.95
N GLN A 142 12.73 -3.26 -13.64
CA GLN A 142 12.95 -3.21 -15.08
C GLN A 142 14.44 -3.43 -15.42
N ILE A 143 15.35 -2.73 -14.72
CA ILE A 143 16.81 -2.93 -14.88
C ILE A 143 17.17 -4.39 -14.64
N PHE A 144 16.68 -4.98 -13.54
CA PHE A 144 16.93 -6.39 -13.22
C PHE A 144 16.49 -7.34 -14.35
N LYS A 145 15.30 -7.09 -14.92
CA LYS A 145 14.76 -7.93 -16.01
C LYS A 145 15.48 -7.76 -17.34
N GLU A 146 15.95 -6.54 -17.66
CA GLU A 146 16.55 -6.23 -18.97
C GLU A 146 18.07 -6.39 -18.98
N LYS A 147 18.73 -6.12 -17.87
CA LYS A 147 20.20 -6.11 -17.77
C LYS A 147 20.74 -7.24 -16.89
N GLU A 148 19.89 -8.02 -16.22
CA GLU A 148 20.25 -9.09 -15.29
C GLU A 148 21.25 -8.65 -14.20
N ILE A 149 21.08 -7.40 -13.68
CA ILE A 149 21.87 -6.83 -12.60
C ILE A 149 20.96 -6.32 -11.48
N ILE A 150 21.51 -6.19 -10.27
CA ILE A 150 20.83 -5.54 -9.15
C ILE A 150 21.26 -4.07 -9.11
N PRO A 151 20.31 -3.10 -9.19
CA PRO A 151 20.63 -1.68 -9.12
C PRO A 151 21.35 -1.30 -7.83
N LYS A 152 22.28 -0.35 -7.92
CA LYS A 152 23.14 0.10 -6.81
C LYS A 152 22.34 0.47 -5.57
N PHE A 153 21.24 1.20 -5.72
CA PHE A 153 20.35 1.59 -4.62
C PHE A 153 19.88 0.40 -3.78
N CYS A 154 19.65 -0.76 -4.40
CA CYS A 154 19.10 -1.94 -3.75
C CYS A 154 20.07 -2.59 -2.76
N PHE A 155 21.38 -2.37 -2.90
CA PHE A 155 22.39 -2.87 -1.97
C PHE A 155 22.24 -2.26 -0.57
N GLY A 156 21.86 -0.98 -0.47
CA GLY A 156 21.56 -0.30 0.77
C GLY A 156 20.09 -0.40 1.20
N CYS A 157 19.25 -1.13 0.46
CA CYS A 157 17.83 -1.28 0.78
C CYS A 157 17.59 -2.55 1.62
N TYR A 158 17.08 -2.36 2.83
CA TYR A 158 16.72 -3.43 3.76
C TYR A 158 15.24 -3.35 4.11
N LYS A 159 14.71 -4.42 4.69
CA LYS A 159 13.39 -4.44 5.30
C LYS A 159 13.42 -5.19 6.62
N VAL A 160 12.73 -4.67 7.61
CA VAL A 160 12.36 -5.39 8.83
C VAL A 160 11.02 -6.05 8.57
N GLN A 161 10.97 -7.38 8.68
CA GLN A 161 9.79 -8.20 8.40
C GLN A 161 9.23 -8.77 9.68
N VAL A 162 7.89 -8.68 9.82
CA VAL A 162 7.08 -9.38 10.82
C VAL A 162 6.21 -10.38 10.08
N ASP A 163 6.24 -11.65 10.52
CA ASP A 163 5.30 -12.67 10.04
C ASP A 163 4.27 -12.92 11.15
N VAL A 164 2.99 -12.68 10.87
CA VAL A 164 1.88 -12.97 11.78
C VAL A 164 1.09 -14.17 11.27
N THR A 165 0.28 -14.78 12.12
CA THR A 165 -0.35 -16.08 11.86
C THR A 165 -1.82 -15.98 11.49
N THR A 166 -2.51 -14.91 11.89
CA THR A 166 -3.94 -14.72 11.67
C THR A 166 -4.24 -13.40 10.97
N VAL A 167 -5.42 -13.32 10.35
CA VAL A 167 -5.88 -12.08 9.71
C VAL A 167 -6.14 -10.97 10.74
N LEU A 168 -6.59 -11.32 11.94
CA LEU A 168 -6.78 -10.34 13.02
C LEU A 168 -5.44 -9.72 13.45
N ASP A 169 -4.39 -10.55 13.59
CA ASP A 169 -3.06 -10.05 13.90
C ASP A 169 -2.51 -9.18 12.76
N LEU A 170 -2.85 -9.48 11.50
CA LEU A 170 -2.47 -8.62 10.37
C LEU A 170 -3.16 -7.25 10.44
N ILE A 171 -4.43 -7.21 10.87
CA ILE A 171 -5.15 -5.95 11.09
C ILE A 171 -4.53 -5.16 12.24
N ARG A 172 -4.20 -5.81 13.38
CA ARG A 172 -3.48 -5.18 14.49
C ARG A 172 -2.10 -4.67 14.08
N LEU A 173 -1.37 -5.46 13.29
CA LEU A 173 -0.06 -5.06 12.78
C LEU A 173 -0.16 -3.84 11.85
N ALA A 174 -1.21 -3.74 11.05
CA ALA A 174 -1.46 -2.55 10.23
C ALA A 174 -1.73 -1.31 11.08
N ALA A 175 -2.51 -1.44 12.16
CA ALA A 175 -2.73 -0.36 13.12
C ALA A 175 -1.42 0.04 13.83
N LEU A 176 -0.68 -0.93 14.35
CA LEU A 176 0.63 -0.70 14.96
C LEU A 176 1.56 0.07 14.01
N PHE A 177 1.55 -0.27 12.70
CA PHE A 177 2.36 0.43 11.72
C PHE A 177 1.91 1.86 11.44
N TYR A 178 0.66 2.21 11.67
CA TYR A 178 0.20 3.60 11.62
C TYR A 178 0.63 4.39 12.86
N GLU A 179 0.60 3.79 14.03
CA GLU A 179 0.88 4.42 15.31
C GLU A 179 2.38 4.50 15.63
N SER A 180 3.19 3.54 15.13
CA SER A 180 4.62 3.50 15.43
C SER A 180 5.37 4.72 14.93
N GLU A 181 6.10 5.38 15.80
CA GLU A 181 7.01 6.47 15.48
C GLU A 181 8.46 5.94 15.50
N PHE A 182 9.19 6.16 14.41
CA PHE A 182 10.62 5.88 14.29
C PHE A 182 11.39 7.19 14.12
N GLU A 183 12.70 7.16 14.28
CA GLU A 183 13.57 8.32 14.11
C GLU A 183 13.34 9.04 12.77
N SER A 184 13.00 8.28 11.72
CA SER A 184 12.60 8.82 10.42
C SER A 184 11.28 8.24 9.96
N ASP A 185 10.55 8.98 9.12
CA ASP A 185 9.34 8.46 8.48
C ASP A 185 9.72 7.40 7.45
N LEU A 186 9.26 6.16 7.65
CA LEU A 186 9.64 5.00 6.87
C LEU A 186 8.45 4.47 6.06
N THR A 187 8.74 3.99 4.86
CA THR A 187 7.76 3.26 4.05
C THR A 187 7.44 1.92 4.70
N ARG A 188 6.16 1.62 4.87
CA ARG A 188 5.64 0.43 5.55
C ARG A 188 4.54 -0.22 4.76
N LYS A 189 4.40 -1.52 4.86
CA LYS A 189 3.26 -2.23 4.29
C LYS A 189 2.88 -3.49 5.06
N CYS A 190 1.58 -3.78 5.07
CA CYS A 190 1.01 -5.04 5.49
C CYS A 190 0.33 -5.72 4.31
N LEU A 191 0.46 -7.02 4.20
CA LEU A 191 -0.05 -7.77 3.04
C LEU A 191 -0.33 -9.23 3.35
N VAL A 192 -1.22 -9.81 2.55
CA VAL A 192 -1.31 -11.27 2.38
C VAL A 192 -0.31 -11.73 1.32
N GLU A 193 0.37 -12.84 1.57
CA GLU A 193 1.33 -13.42 0.62
C GLU A 193 0.61 -14.39 -0.31
N VAL A 194 0.58 -14.07 -1.58
CA VAL A 194 -0.11 -14.89 -2.59
C VAL A 194 0.84 -15.78 -3.41
N ARG A 195 2.14 -15.54 -3.32
CA ARG A 195 3.16 -16.32 -4.05
C ARG A 195 3.36 -17.68 -3.38
N PRO A 196 3.24 -18.80 -4.11
CA PRO A 196 3.30 -20.14 -3.50
C PRO A 196 4.66 -20.46 -2.86
N ASN A 197 5.74 -19.98 -3.48
CA ASN A 197 7.11 -20.28 -3.07
C ASN A 197 7.63 -19.41 -1.90
N ILE A 198 6.83 -18.49 -1.37
CA ILE A 198 7.23 -17.59 -0.29
C ILE A 198 6.52 -18.00 1.01
N PRO A 199 7.23 -18.43 2.06
CA PRO A 199 6.60 -18.88 3.29
C PRO A 199 5.88 -17.76 4.05
N GLY A 200 4.89 -18.12 4.87
CA GLY A 200 4.09 -17.23 5.70
C GLY A 200 2.96 -16.56 4.90
N SER A 201 1.76 -16.53 5.48
CA SER A 201 0.55 -16.01 4.82
C SER A 201 0.36 -14.52 4.99
N TYR A 202 0.81 -13.97 6.13
CA TYR A 202 0.59 -12.59 6.53
C TYR A 202 1.89 -11.91 6.91
N LYS A 203 2.15 -10.72 6.36
CA LYS A 203 3.43 -10.04 6.55
C LYS A 203 3.27 -8.55 6.75
N GLY A 204 4.04 -8.03 7.71
CA GLY A 204 4.36 -6.61 7.82
C GLY A 204 5.81 -6.35 7.42
N LEU A 205 6.06 -5.27 6.69
CA LEU A 205 7.37 -4.90 6.18
C LEU A 205 7.61 -3.40 6.41
N ILE A 206 8.77 -3.06 6.99
CA ILE A 206 9.25 -1.68 7.12
C ILE A 206 10.55 -1.57 6.33
N TYR A 207 10.61 -0.64 5.38
CA TYR A 207 11.78 -0.45 4.52
C TYR A 207 12.76 0.54 5.14
N CYS A 208 14.04 0.13 5.17
CA CYS A 208 15.14 0.87 5.78
C CYS A 208 16.24 1.15 4.76
N ARG A 209 16.97 2.22 5.00
CA ARG A 209 18.20 2.58 4.28
C ARG A 209 19.41 2.27 5.15
N GLY A 210 20.22 1.32 4.71
CA GLY A 210 21.36 0.84 5.48
C GLY A 210 20.97 -0.15 6.58
N ILE A 211 21.94 -0.93 6.99
CA ILE A 211 21.79 -2.00 7.98
C ILE A 211 21.58 -1.45 9.38
N ASP A 212 22.22 -0.33 9.73
CA ASP A 212 22.10 0.28 11.06
C ASP A 212 20.68 0.75 11.35
N GLN A 213 20.04 1.42 10.34
CA GLN A 213 18.64 1.79 10.47
C GLN A 213 17.73 0.57 10.61
N ALA A 214 18.04 -0.52 9.89
CA ALA A 214 17.26 -1.75 9.99
C ALA A 214 17.40 -2.38 11.39
N HIS A 215 18.59 -2.34 12.02
CA HIS A 215 18.80 -2.79 13.40
C HIS A 215 18.05 -1.93 14.42
N SER A 216 18.10 -0.61 14.29
CA SER A 216 17.36 0.32 15.15
C SER A 216 15.85 0.06 15.08
N VAL A 217 15.31 -0.02 13.87
CA VAL A 217 13.88 -0.32 13.63
C VAL A 217 13.51 -1.70 14.18
N LYS A 218 14.36 -2.72 13.97
CA LYS A 218 14.13 -4.06 14.49
C LYS A 218 14.03 -4.05 16.02
N THR A 219 14.96 -3.40 16.70
CA THR A 219 14.99 -3.34 18.18
C THR A 219 13.73 -2.71 18.72
N GLN A 220 13.27 -1.60 18.15
CA GLN A 220 12.04 -0.94 18.57
C GLN A 220 10.80 -1.80 18.25
N LEU A 221 10.75 -2.38 17.05
CA LEU A 221 9.60 -3.16 16.59
C LEU A 221 9.46 -4.48 17.35
N ASP A 222 10.55 -5.13 17.75
CA ASP A 222 10.54 -6.36 18.57
C ASP A 222 9.85 -6.15 19.94
N VAL A 223 9.85 -4.92 20.46
CA VAL A 223 9.11 -4.59 21.68
C VAL A 223 7.62 -4.44 21.37
N GLN A 224 7.30 -3.65 20.33
CA GLN A 224 5.92 -3.28 19.99
C GLN A 224 5.08 -4.48 19.51
N VAL A 225 5.65 -5.40 18.73
CA VAL A 225 4.88 -6.55 18.19
C VAL A 225 4.48 -7.56 19.27
N ARG A 226 5.10 -7.51 20.46
CA ARG A 226 4.72 -8.38 21.60
C ARG A 226 3.34 -8.07 22.16
N ASP A 227 2.82 -6.88 21.90
CA ASP A 227 1.45 -6.52 22.26
C ASP A 227 0.43 -7.26 21.38
N ILE A 228 0.84 -7.71 20.18
CA ILE A 228 0.03 -8.54 19.29
C ILE A 228 0.16 -10.01 19.69
N ASP A 229 1.38 -10.54 19.74
CA ASP A 229 1.71 -11.88 20.22
C ASP A 229 3.13 -11.88 20.81
N LYS A 230 3.26 -12.37 22.05
CA LYS A 230 4.52 -12.43 22.81
C LYS A 230 5.64 -13.21 22.11
N ASN A 231 5.28 -14.12 21.20
CA ASN A 231 6.22 -14.95 20.46
C ASN A 231 6.69 -14.32 19.15
N LEU A 232 6.10 -13.19 18.75
CA LEU A 232 6.52 -12.53 17.50
C LEU A 232 7.95 -12.01 17.61
N VAL A 233 8.70 -12.29 16.56
CA VAL A 233 10.05 -11.78 16.35
C VAL A 233 10.18 -11.20 14.96
N THR A 234 10.97 -10.16 14.83
CA THR A 234 11.23 -9.53 13.55
C THR A 234 12.51 -10.04 12.92
N LYS A 235 12.61 -9.92 11.60
CA LYS A 235 13.76 -10.37 10.81
C LYS A 235 14.21 -9.26 9.87
N ILE A 236 15.53 -9.02 9.81
CA ILE A 236 16.09 -8.13 8.78
C ILE A 236 16.32 -8.95 7.51
N LYS A 237 15.90 -8.42 6.36
CA LYS A 237 16.11 -9.00 5.04
C LYS A 237 16.49 -7.89 4.05
N LYS A 238 17.07 -8.25 2.91
CA LYS A 238 17.20 -7.33 1.77
C LYS A 238 15.81 -6.86 1.28
N GLY A 239 15.73 -5.64 0.79
CA GLY A 239 14.46 -4.99 0.45
C GLY A 239 13.64 -5.74 -0.60
N CYS A 240 14.28 -6.24 -1.65
CA CYS A 240 13.64 -7.03 -2.70
C CYS A 240 13.74 -8.54 -2.43
N SER A 241 12.69 -9.28 -2.72
CA SER A 241 12.63 -10.75 -2.53
C SER A 241 12.95 -11.51 -3.82
N GLU A 242 12.96 -10.85 -4.96
CA GLU A 242 13.17 -11.44 -6.27
C GLU A 242 14.67 -11.59 -6.60
N PHE A 243 15.48 -10.62 -6.20
CA PHE A 243 16.93 -10.65 -6.51
C PHE A 243 17.67 -11.85 -5.92
N PRO A 244 17.39 -12.31 -4.68
CA PRO A 244 18.04 -13.51 -4.14
C PRO A 244 17.78 -14.79 -4.92
N LEU A 245 16.77 -14.84 -5.77
CA LEU A 245 16.48 -16.01 -6.62
C LEU A 245 17.56 -16.13 -7.72
N ALA A 246 18.03 -15.02 -8.28
CA ALA A 246 19.07 -14.98 -9.28
C ALA A 246 20.49 -14.81 -8.66
N PHE A 247 20.57 -14.10 -7.54
CA PHE A 247 21.79 -13.78 -6.81
C PHE A 247 21.66 -14.20 -5.34
N PRO A 248 21.85 -15.48 -4.98
CA PRO A 248 21.67 -15.96 -3.61
C PRO A 248 22.53 -15.23 -2.56
N GLU A 249 23.78 -14.84 -2.93
CA GLU A 249 24.68 -14.10 -2.04
C GLU A 249 24.14 -12.72 -1.65
N TYR A 250 23.42 -12.05 -2.56
CA TYR A 250 22.75 -10.79 -2.26
C TYR A 250 21.73 -10.92 -1.13
N GLY A 251 21.07 -12.06 -1.03
CA GLY A 251 20.03 -12.32 -0.01
C GLY A 251 20.57 -12.46 1.42
N LYS A 252 21.88 -12.70 1.57
CA LYS A 252 22.52 -12.85 2.89
C LYS A 252 22.61 -11.50 3.59
N VAL A 253 22.16 -11.47 4.84
CA VAL A 253 22.30 -10.31 5.73
C VAL A 253 23.21 -10.74 6.87
N ALA A 254 24.42 -10.17 6.90
CA ALA A 254 25.42 -10.38 7.94
C ALA A 254 25.42 -9.21 8.94
N ALA A 255 26.14 -9.37 10.05
CA ALA A 255 26.29 -8.33 11.06
C ALA A 255 27.13 -7.14 10.56
N SER A 256 28.08 -7.39 9.65
CA SER A 256 28.90 -6.37 9.00
C SER A 256 28.55 -6.26 7.53
N GLU A 257 28.57 -5.03 6.99
CA GLU A 257 28.39 -4.79 5.54
C GLU A 257 29.50 -5.41 4.72
N GLU A 258 30.72 -5.52 5.26
CA GLU A 258 31.88 -6.11 4.60
C GLU A 258 31.70 -7.61 4.29
N ASP A 259 30.89 -8.30 5.12
CA ASP A 259 30.58 -9.73 4.95
C ASP A 259 29.39 -9.98 3.98
N MET A 260 28.86 -8.93 3.38
CA MET A 260 27.75 -9.00 2.44
C MET A 260 28.24 -8.78 0.99
N MET A 261 27.45 -9.28 0.03
CA MET A 261 27.73 -8.99 -1.38
C MET A 261 27.82 -7.48 -1.60
N GLN A 262 28.96 -7.04 -2.14
CA GLN A 262 29.18 -5.66 -2.53
C GLN A 262 28.66 -5.40 -3.93
N PHE A 263 28.34 -4.13 -4.26
CA PHE A 263 27.91 -3.73 -5.59
C PHE A 263 29.05 -3.87 -6.59
N PRO A 264 28.93 -4.71 -7.66
CA PRO A 264 29.92 -4.83 -8.70
C PRO A 264 30.02 -3.53 -9.51
N GLN A 265 31.21 -2.92 -9.54
CA GLN A 265 31.38 -1.61 -10.17
C GLN A 265 31.07 -1.61 -11.68
N GLU A 266 31.29 -2.73 -12.36
CA GLU A 266 30.94 -2.93 -13.76
C GLU A 266 29.46 -2.79 -14.06
N TRP A 267 28.59 -3.00 -13.07
CA TRP A 267 27.13 -2.84 -13.21
C TRP A 267 26.69 -1.37 -13.31
N GLN A 268 27.55 -0.44 -12.86
CA GLN A 268 27.24 1.00 -12.93
C GLN A 268 27.02 1.48 -14.36
N ALA A 269 27.83 1.00 -15.31
CA ALA A 269 27.69 1.36 -16.72
C ALA A 269 26.40 0.84 -17.33
N LEU A 270 25.99 -0.39 -16.98
CA LEU A 270 24.74 -1.00 -17.45
C LEU A 270 23.49 -0.28 -16.89
N GLU A 271 23.55 0.16 -15.64
CA GLU A 271 22.48 0.94 -15.00
C GLU A 271 22.33 2.30 -15.67
N THR A 272 23.46 2.98 -15.95
CA THR A 272 23.49 4.27 -16.65
C THR A 272 22.94 4.15 -18.07
N GLU A 273 23.40 3.14 -18.85
CA GLU A 273 22.90 2.87 -20.20
C GLU A 273 21.37 2.66 -20.22
N PHE A 274 20.84 1.95 -19.21
CA PHE A 274 19.40 1.74 -19.11
C PHE A 274 18.65 3.07 -18.90
N ASP A 275 19.13 3.93 -18.00
CA ASP A 275 18.50 5.21 -17.69
C ASP A 275 18.51 6.15 -18.91
N ASP A 276 19.65 6.23 -19.62
CA ASP A 276 19.80 7.06 -20.82
C ASP A 276 18.86 6.60 -21.93
N LYS A 277 18.79 5.28 -22.18
CA LYS A 277 17.91 4.68 -23.19
C LYS A 277 16.42 4.95 -22.90
N ASN A 278 16.02 4.89 -21.64
CA ASN A 278 14.62 5.03 -21.25
C ASN A 278 14.24 6.47 -20.87
N LEU A 279 15.13 7.44 -20.98
CA LEU A 279 14.94 8.85 -20.58
C LEU A 279 14.37 8.96 -19.14
N ILE A 280 14.87 8.10 -18.25
CA ILE A 280 14.39 8.04 -16.87
C ILE A 280 14.98 9.19 -16.08
N THR A 281 14.13 10.11 -15.67
CA THR A 281 14.46 11.08 -14.61
C THR A 281 14.07 10.45 -13.25
N PRO A 282 15.03 10.17 -12.37
CA PRO A 282 14.73 9.60 -11.06
C PRO A 282 13.75 10.50 -10.29
N LYS A 283 12.62 9.94 -9.88
CA LYS A 283 11.73 10.62 -8.94
C LYS A 283 12.33 10.46 -7.55
N THR A 284 12.69 11.58 -6.93
CA THR A 284 13.27 11.59 -5.59
C THR A 284 12.23 11.79 -4.49
N HIS A 285 11.05 12.27 -4.86
CA HIS A 285 9.99 12.58 -3.93
C HIS A 285 8.65 11.98 -4.35
N SER A 286 7.88 11.55 -3.38
CA SER A 286 6.48 11.15 -3.50
C SER A 286 5.63 11.88 -2.47
N ILE A 287 4.32 11.89 -2.66
CA ILE A 287 3.41 12.41 -1.65
C ILE A 287 3.27 11.34 -0.56
N SER A 288 3.54 11.71 0.70
CA SER A 288 3.38 10.81 1.84
C SER A 288 1.93 10.41 2.04
N SER A 289 1.69 9.17 2.45
CA SER A 289 0.37 8.72 2.89
C SER A 289 0.04 9.31 4.26
N LEU A 290 -1.24 9.48 4.54
CA LEU A 290 -1.71 9.82 5.88
C LEU A 290 -1.38 8.70 6.88
N LYS A 291 -1.22 9.06 8.17
CA LYS A 291 -0.88 8.13 9.26
C LYS A 291 -2.14 7.59 9.94
N GLU A 292 -3.14 7.21 9.16
CA GLU A 292 -4.43 6.74 9.66
C GLU A 292 -5.08 5.78 8.68
N PHE A 293 -5.97 4.92 9.18
CA PHE A 293 -6.80 4.09 8.32
C PHE A 293 -7.74 4.94 7.48
N CYS A 294 -7.95 4.54 6.25
CA CYS A 294 -8.84 5.19 5.30
C CYS A 294 -9.77 4.17 4.63
N LEU A 295 -10.69 4.67 3.83
CA LEU A 295 -11.64 3.85 3.06
C LEU A 295 -10.96 2.74 2.24
N SER A 296 -9.85 3.08 1.58
CA SER A 296 -9.08 2.12 0.77
C SER A 296 -8.52 0.95 1.59
N ASP A 297 -8.13 1.20 2.84
CA ASP A 297 -7.57 0.14 3.70
C ASP A 297 -8.64 -0.90 4.06
N TYR A 298 -9.88 -0.47 4.30
CA TYR A 298 -10.99 -1.39 4.56
C TYR A 298 -11.38 -2.23 3.34
N LEU A 299 -11.23 -1.70 2.13
CA LEU A 299 -11.37 -2.52 0.91
C LEU A 299 -10.31 -3.62 0.84
N ILE A 300 -9.08 -3.30 1.26
CA ILE A 300 -7.98 -4.27 1.32
C ILE A 300 -8.19 -5.27 2.46
N ILE A 301 -8.65 -4.83 3.63
CA ILE A 301 -8.98 -5.71 4.76
C ILE A 301 -10.06 -6.73 4.36
N GLN A 302 -11.08 -6.32 3.58
CA GLN A 302 -12.04 -7.27 3.04
C GLN A 302 -11.36 -8.38 2.22
N LYS A 303 -10.40 -8.02 1.35
CA LYS A 303 -9.61 -9.02 0.61
C LYS A 303 -8.78 -9.93 1.53
N TRP A 304 -8.24 -9.39 2.61
CA TRP A 304 -7.50 -10.18 3.59
C TRP A 304 -8.40 -11.20 4.30
N ILE A 305 -9.63 -10.80 4.64
CA ILE A 305 -10.64 -11.70 5.24
C ILE A 305 -11.03 -12.80 4.24
N ASP A 306 -11.26 -12.45 2.97
CA ASP A 306 -11.59 -13.42 1.93
C ASP A 306 -10.42 -14.38 1.65
N TYR A 307 -9.17 -13.89 1.68
CA TYR A 307 -7.97 -14.72 1.64
C TYR A 307 -7.89 -15.66 2.85
N ALA A 308 -8.14 -15.14 4.06
CA ALA A 308 -8.13 -15.90 5.31
C ALA A 308 -9.14 -17.05 5.27
N LYS A 309 -10.37 -16.80 4.79
CA LYS A 309 -11.38 -17.86 4.54
C LYS A 309 -10.87 -18.91 3.57
N GLY A 310 -10.11 -18.51 2.55
CA GLY A 310 -9.52 -19.40 1.56
C GLY A 310 -8.43 -20.33 2.10
N ILE A 311 -7.58 -19.84 3.00
CA ILE A 311 -6.50 -20.66 3.61
C ILE A 311 -6.95 -21.41 4.87
N GLY A 312 -8.19 -21.22 5.36
CA GLY A 312 -8.66 -21.83 6.58
C GLY A 312 -8.06 -21.22 7.86
N ASP A 313 -7.82 -19.92 7.86
CA ASP A 313 -7.42 -19.16 9.06
C ASP A 313 -8.52 -19.25 10.11
N PRO A 314 -8.24 -19.75 11.33
CA PRO A 314 -9.28 -19.98 12.34
C PRO A 314 -9.98 -18.68 12.77
N THR A 315 -9.30 -17.53 12.73
CA THR A 315 -9.92 -16.25 13.09
C THR A 315 -10.87 -15.72 12.01
N SER A 316 -10.82 -16.30 10.79
CA SER A 316 -11.76 -15.96 9.72
C SER A 316 -13.21 -16.37 10.02
N GLU A 317 -13.44 -17.33 10.94
CA GLU A 317 -14.75 -17.72 11.42
C GLU A 317 -15.49 -16.60 12.17
N LEU A 318 -14.74 -15.68 12.78
CA LEU A 318 -15.32 -14.49 13.43
C LEU A 318 -15.95 -13.50 12.44
N PHE A 319 -15.72 -13.70 11.15
CA PHE A 319 -16.27 -12.93 10.03
C PHE A 319 -17.32 -13.72 9.22
N CYS A 320 -17.99 -14.69 9.85
CA CYS A 320 -18.96 -15.56 9.16
C CYS A 320 -20.11 -14.77 8.53
N ASP A 321 -20.54 -13.67 9.14
CA ASP A 321 -21.63 -12.82 8.67
C ASP A 321 -21.24 -11.91 7.50
N LEU A 322 -19.94 -11.79 7.19
CA LEU A 322 -19.46 -11.06 6.03
C LEU A 322 -19.52 -11.94 4.78
N PRO A 323 -20.23 -11.54 3.72
CA PRO A 323 -20.19 -12.27 2.47
C PRO A 323 -18.78 -12.20 1.85
N VAL A 324 -18.39 -13.27 1.14
CA VAL A 324 -17.18 -13.25 0.31
C VAL A 324 -17.43 -12.29 -0.85
N LYS A 325 -16.57 -11.29 -0.97
CA LYS A 325 -16.64 -10.27 -2.02
C LYS A 325 -15.65 -10.55 -3.15
N TYR A 326 -14.47 -11.07 -2.81
CA TYR A 326 -13.36 -11.31 -3.74
C TYR A 326 -13.09 -12.81 -3.88
N ASN A 327 -13.94 -13.51 -4.64
CA ASN A 327 -13.80 -14.95 -4.87
C ASN A 327 -12.44 -15.31 -5.49
N GLU A 328 -11.90 -14.48 -6.37
CA GLU A 328 -10.60 -14.69 -7.00
C GLU A 328 -9.46 -14.81 -6.00
N ILE A 329 -9.46 -13.97 -4.94
CA ILE A 329 -8.40 -14.04 -3.92
C ILE A 329 -8.57 -15.27 -3.02
N MET A 330 -9.80 -15.68 -2.76
CA MET A 330 -10.08 -16.92 -2.01
C MET A 330 -9.61 -18.14 -2.79
N GLU A 331 -9.79 -18.18 -4.11
CA GLU A 331 -9.30 -19.29 -4.95
C GLU A 331 -7.76 -19.31 -5.03
N VAL A 332 -7.11 -18.16 -5.14
CA VAL A 332 -5.64 -18.07 -5.04
C VAL A 332 -5.14 -18.61 -3.70
N ALA A 333 -5.82 -18.26 -2.61
CA ALA A 333 -5.51 -18.74 -1.27
C ALA A 333 -5.62 -20.27 -1.16
N LYS A 334 -6.72 -20.86 -1.65
CA LYS A 334 -6.94 -22.31 -1.68
C LYS A 334 -5.89 -23.05 -2.53
N ALA A 335 -5.50 -22.48 -3.67
CA ALA A 335 -4.48 -23.06 -4.52
C ALA A 335 -3.11 -23.10 -3.84
N ARG A 336 -2.79 -22.06 -3.04
CA ARG A 336 -1.53 -21.96 -2.32
C ARG A 336 -1.34 -23.02 -1.24
N ILE A 337 -2.37 -23.41 -0.50
CA ILE A 337 -2.28 -24.44 0.55
C ILE A 337 -2.24 -25.87 0.01
N LYS A 338 -2.55 -26.08 -1.27
CA LYS A 338 -2.49 -27.39 -1.92
C LYS A 338 -1.10 -27.72 -2.48
N GLN A 339 -0.18 -26.77 -2.49
CA GLN A 339 1.22 -26.93 -2.91
C GLN A 339 2.15 -27.12 -1.71
#